data_95adf8a824292847073c7d3b0d7543b3
#
_entry.id   95adf8a824292847073c7d3b0d7543b3
#
_cell.length_a   1.000
_cell.length_b   1.000
_cell.length_c   1.000
_cell.angle_alpha   90.00
_cell.angle_beta   90.00
_cell.angle_gamma   90.00
#
_symmetry.space_group_name_H-M   'P 1'
#
loop_
_entity.id
_entity.type
_entity.pdbx_description
1 polymer ?
#
loop_
_entity_poly.entity_id
_entity_poly.type
_entity_poly.pdbx_seq_one_letter_code
_entity_poly.pdbx_strand_id
1 'polypeptide(L)'
;GTCLNTRDNIKAVSDAAEKGVNVIVSGLPDAEEIEKNDRLRKLFGIRYVEQNEVTLDGIHLFEGFLLGGEVIYQAKDEEEEKNQDMDLKIPWYGTGEGQKSYMVGILSDVRPDSGRQPAIIWRNGLENACVFCINGNYLKDNSGIGILDAMMAESYSFEIYPVINAQNLVIANYPGFASENENKMEKIYSQSQKALFREIIWPSLVAIERKIDAKLTCMMTPQFDYGDENEPREGEVAYYLKLLKEEYGEAGLSSGNVSGTGLSEKMEK
;
A
#
# COMPACT_ATOMS: atom_id res chain seq x y z
N GLY A 1 -9.89 -15.53 -9.12
CA GLY A 1 -9.65 -16.96 -8.98
C GLY A 1 -8.19 -17.27 -9.07
N THR A 2 -7.68 -18.10 -8.20
CA THR A 2 -6.27 -18.46 -8.13
C THR A 2 -5.86 -19.28 -9.35
N CYS A 3 -4.71 -18.97 -9.96
CA CYS A 3 -4.15 -19.77 -11.05
C CYS A 3 -3.82 -21.22 -10.63
N LEU A 4 -3.84 -21.51 -9.33
CA LEU A 4 -3.47 -22.81 -8.73
C LEU A 4 -4.68 -23.68 -8.37
N ASN A 5 -5.73 -23.67 -9.18
CA ASN A 5 -6.95 -24.44 -8.98
C ASN A 5 -7.02 -25.74 -9.82
N THR A 6 -6.03 -25.97 -10.69
CA THR A 6 -5.97 -27.18 -11.49
C THR A 6 -4.69 -27.98 -11.22
N ARG A 7 -4.77 -29.31 -11.35
CA ARG A 7 -3.64 -30.20 -11.13
C ARG A 7 -2.46 -29.88 -12.05
N ASP A 8 -2.74 -29.47 -13.28
CA ASP A 8 -1.72 -29.16 -14.28
C ASP A 8 -1.00 -27.85 -13.96
N ASN A 9 -1.74 -26.82 -13.50
CA ASN A 9 -1.13 -25.54 -13.09
C ASN A 9 -0.28 -25.73 -11.83
N ILE A 10 -0.76 -26.48 -10.83
CA ILE A 10 0.00 -26.79 -9.62
C ILE A 10 1.30 -27.51 -9.99
N LYS A 11 1.21 -28.48 -10.89
CA LYS A 11 2.37 -29.22 -11.38
C LYS A 11 3.35 -28.28 -12.09
N ALA A 12 2.86 -27.47 -13.03
CA ALA A 12 3.70 -26.54 -13.81
C ALA A 12 4.46 -25.57 -12.92
N VAL A 13 3.80 -24.97 -11.93
CA VAL A 13 4.42 -24.03 -10.99
C VAL A 13 5.42 -24.74 -10.07
N SER A 14 5.08 -25.93 -9.56
CA SER A 14 6.01 -26.73 -8.75
C SER A 14 7.26 -27.12 -9.53
N ASP A 15 7.08 -27.60 -10.77
CA ASP A 15 8.18 -28.00 -11.65
C ASP A 15 9.08 -26.79 -12.02
N ALA A 16 8.50 -25.59 -12.16
CA ALA A 16 9.26 -24.35 -12.39
C ALA A 16 10.09 -23.98 -11.15
N ALA A 17 9.50 -24.02 -9.97
CA ALA A 17 10.20 -23.76 -8.72
C ALA A 17 11.32 -24.77 -8.46
N GLU A 18 11.11 -26.06 -8.72
CA GLU A 18 12.15 -27.10 -8.62
C GLU A 18 13.32 -26.87 -9.60
N LYS A 19 13.06 -26.20 -10.74
CA LYS A 19 14.08 -25.79 -11.71
C LYS A 19 14.80 -24.50 -11.39
N GLY A 20 14.55 -23.89 -10.26
CA GLY A 20 15.22 -22.67 -9.81
C GLY A 20 14.51 -21.36 -10.15
N VAL A 21 13.23 -21.41 -10.56
CA VAL A 21 12.44 -20.19 -10.79
C VAL A 21 11.83 -19.71 -9.48
N ASN A 22 12.12 -18.49 -9.08
CA ASN A 22 11.47 -17.84 -7.94
C ASN A 22 10.01 -17.58 -8.27
N VAL A 23 9.12 -17.87 -7.33
CA VAL A 23 7.67 -17.78 -7.52
C VAL A 23 7.08 -16.86 -6.47
N ILE A 24 6.21 -15.95 -6.89
CA ILE A 24 5.40 -15.13 -6.00
C ILE A 24 3.93 -15.52 -6.19
N VAL A 25 3.31 -15.99 -5.11
CA VAL A 25 1.91 -16.39 -5.07
C VAL A 25 1.11 -15.31 -4.35
N SER A 26 0.40 -14.50 -5.14
CA SER A 26 -0.37 -13.33 -4.67
C SER A 26 -1.70 -13.67 -4.00
N GLY A 27 -2.07 -14.92 -3.98
CA GLY A 27 -3.29 -15.43 -3.35
C GLY A 27 -3.22 -16.94 -3.27
N LEU A 28 -3.31 -17.46 -2.07
CA LEU A 28 -3.29 -18.90 -1.83
C LEU A 28 -4.63 -19.54 -2.25
N PRO A 29 -4.63 -20.81 -2.68
CA PRO A 29 -5.83 -21.62 -2.74
C PRO A 29 -6.50 -21.76 -1.36
N ASP A 30 -7.74 -22.22 -1.35
CA ASP A 30 -8.45 -22.45 -0.10
C ASP A 30 -7.70 -23.42 0.83
N ALA A 31 -7.78 -23.16 2.13
CA ALA A 31 -7.04 -23.92 3.14
C ALA A 31 -7.31 -25.44 3.05
N GLU A 32 -8.54 -25.82 2.76
CA GLU A 32 -8.90 -27.23 2.55
C GLU A 32 -8.24 -27.85 1.31
N GLU A 33 -8.04 -27.08 0.24
CA GLU A 33 -7.33 -27.55 -0.95
C GLU A 33 -5.84 -27.74 -0.66
N ILE A 34 -5.25 -26.81 0.09
CA ILE A 34 -3.86 -26.91 0.52
C ILE A 34 -3.67 -28.13 1.43
N GLU A 35 -4.58 -28.35 2.38
CA GLU A 35 -4.52 -29.48 3.31
C GLU A 35 -4.54 -30.83 2.61
N LYS A 36 -5.36 -30.96 1.56
CA LYS A 36 -5.52 -32.20 0.78
C LYS A 36 -4.43 -32.41 -0.26
N ASN A 37 -3.58 -31.43 -0.54
CA ASN A 37 -2.62 -31.46 -1.64
C ASN A 37 -1.17 -31.35 -1.16
N ASP A 38 -0.45 -32.46 -1.11
CA ASP A 38 0.94 -32.51 -0.68
C ASP A 38 1.89 -31.62 -1.51
N ARG A 39 1.61 -31.41 -2.81
CA ARG A 39 2.42 -30.55 -3.66
C ARG A 39 2.26 -29.10 -3.28
N LEU A 40 1.04 -28.64 -3.00
CA LEU A 40 0.79 -27.28 -2.51
C LEU A 40 1.44 -27.06 -1.16
N ARG A 41 1.30 -28.02 -0.24
CA ARG A 41 1.94 -27.93 1.07
C ARG A 41 3.47 -27.84 0.95
N LYS A 42 4.08 -28.68 0.14
CA LYS A 42 5.53 -28.62 -0.13
C LYS A 42 5.94 -27.30 -0.79
N LEU A 43 5.18 -26.85 -1.79
CA LEU A 43 5.46 -25.61 -2.52
C LEU A 43 5.42 -24.39 -1.58
N PHE A 44 4.45 -24.33 -0.68
CA PHE A 44 4.26 -23.20 0.23
C PHE A 44 5.00 -23.34 1.57
N GLY A 45 5.60 -24.50 1.85
CA GLY A 45 6.24 -24.77 3.12
C GLY A 45 5.24 -24.98 4.28
N ILE A 46 4.01 -25.36 3.97
CA ILE A 46 2.94 -25.59 4.95
C ILE A 46 2.97 -27.06 5.37
N ARG A 47 2.98 -27.32 6.67
CA ARG A 47 2.92 -28.68 7.24
C ARG A 47 1.47 -29.13 7.45
N TYR A 48 0.65 -28.26 8.02
CA TYR A 48 -0.75 -28.51 8.33
C TYR A 48 -1.55 -27.20 8.38
N VAL A 49 -2.85 -27.31 8.37
CA VAL A 49 -3.76 -26.20 8.59
C VAL A 49 -4.15 -26.21 10.07
N GLU A 50 -3.78 -25.17 10.82
CA GLU A 50 -4.15 -25.03 12.23
C GLU A 50 -5.61 -24.66 12.37
N GLN A 51 -6.03 -23.65 11.60
CA GLN A 51 -7.42 -23.19 11.51
C GLN A 51 -7.71 -22.71 10.09
N ASN A 52 -8.92 -23.01 9.59
CA ASN A 52 -9.34 -22.55 8.27
C ASN A 52 -9.58 -21.04 8.22
N GLU A 53 -9.93 -20.44 9.33
CA GLU A 53 -10.11 -18.99 9.48
C GLU A 53 -9.80 -18.58 10.92
N VAL A 54 -8.98 -17.57 11.09
CA VAL A 54 -8.71 -16.91 12.37
C VAL A 54 -8.82 -15.40 12.18
N THR A 55 -9.38 -14.70 13.15
CA THR A 55 -9.45 -13.24 13.19
C THR A 55 -8.21 -12.72 13.90
N LEU A 56 -7.49 -11.81 13.27
CA LEU A 56 -6.28 -11.22 13.80
C LEU A 56 -6.60 -10.01 14.67
N ASP A 57 -5.90 -9.89 15.80
CA ASP A 57 -5.96 -8.73 16.68
C ASP A 57 -4.96 -7.64 16.27
N GLY A 58 -4.06 -7.97 15.38
CA GLY A 58 -3.05 -7.04 14.86
C GLY A 58 -2.19 -7.63 13.76
N ILE A 59 -1.30 -6.79 13.23
CA ILE A 59 -0.34 -7.14 12.19
C ILE A 59 1.03 -6.61 12.58
N HIS A 60 2.04 -7.46 12.48
CA HIS A 60 3.44 -7.12 12.69
C HIS A 60 4.26 -7.39 11.44
N LEU A 61 5.06 -6.39 11.04
CA LEU A 61 6.03 -6.47 9.96
C LEU A 61 7.44 -6.58 10.55
N PHE A 62 8.18 -7.62 10.19
CA PHE A 62 9.53 -7.82 10.70
C PHE A 62 10.54 -6.87 10.06
N GLU A 63 11.56 -6.53 10.83
CA GLU A 63 12.67 -5.68 10.39
C GLU A 63 13.38 -6.27 9.17
N GLY A 64 13.80 -5.39 8.27
CA GLY A 64 14.51 -5.77 7.04
C GLY A 64 13.61 -6.07 5.84
N PHE A 65 12.30 -5.99 6.02
CA PHE A 65 11.33 -6.07 4.92
C PHE A 65 10.51 -4.78 4.90
N LEU A 66 10.54 -4.00 3.84
CA LEU A 66 9.82 -2.71 3.74
C LEU A 66 10.06 -1.75 4.93
N LEU A 67 11.27 -1.55 5.38
CA LEU A 67 11.55 -0.75 6.57
C LEU A 67 10.88 -1.26 7.86
N GLY A 68 10.46 -2.53 7.89
CA GLY A 68 9.71 -3.14 8.98
C GLY A 68 10.37 -3.04 10.37
N GLY A 69 9.85 -3.80 11.31
CA GLY A 69 10.18 -3.74 12.74
C GLY A 69 9.08 -3.06 13.54
N GLU A 70 7.89 -2.92 12.95
CA GLU A 70 6.76 -2.22 13.54
C GLU A 70 5.51 -3.11 13.63
N VAL A 71 4.69 -2.84 14.62
CA VAL A 71 3.29 -3.25 14.64
C VAL A 71 2.54 -2.28 13.73
N ILE A 72 2.13 -2.75 12.56
CA ILE A 72 1.40 -1.92 11.59
C ILE A 72 -0.01 -1.63 12.09
N TYR A 73 -0.62 -2.61 12.72
CA TYR A 73 -1.98 -2.54 13.23
C TYR A 73 -2.09 -3.33 14.53
N GLN A 74 -2.86 -2.80 15.47
CA GLN A 74 -3.30 -3.48 16.67
C GLN A 74 -4.68 -2.97 17.05
N ALA A 75 -5.65 -3.88 17.18
CA ALA A 75 -6.98 -3.54 17.68
C ALA A 75 -6.88 -3.04 19.12
N LYS A 76 -7.55 -1.92 19.41
CA LYS A 76 -7.59 -1.34 20.76
C LYS A 76 -8.87 -1.71 21.50
N ASP A 77 -9.95 -1.88 20.78
CA ASP A 77 -11.28 -2.18 21.31
C ASP A 77 -12.10 -3.02 20.31
N GLU A 78 -13.12 -3.72 20.77
CA GLU A 78 -14.04 -4.52 19.94
C GLU A 78 -14.80 -3.68 18.87
N GLU A 79 -14.92 -2.36 19.04
CA GLU A 79 -15.57 -1.48 18.07
C GLU A 79 -14.65 -1.11 16.89
N GLU A 80 -13.33 -1.04 17.08
CA GLU A 80 -12.36 -0.82 16.01
C GLU A 80 -12.30 -2.02 15.06
N GLU A 81 -12.58 -3.23 15.51
CA GLU A 81 -12.65 -4.42 14.65
C GLU A 81 -13.72 -4.33 13.57
N LYS A 82 -14.78 -3.52 13.78
CA LYS A 82 -15.91 -3.42 12.86
C LYS A 82 -15.70 -2.44 11.71
N ASN A 83 -14.68 -1.58 11.76
CA ASN A 83 -14.48 -0.48 10.82
C ASN A 83 -13.28 -0.68 9.87
N GLN A 84 -12.87 -1.92 9.64
CA GLN A 84 -11.57 -2.13 9.02
C GLN A 84 -11.64 -2.55 7.58
N ASP A 85 -10.95 -1.78 6.74
CA ASP A 85 -10.62 -2.12 5.37
C ASP A 85 -9.48 -3.16 5.26
N MET A 86 -8.98 -3.66 6.39
CA MET A 86 -7.91 -4.64 6.44
C MET A 86 -8.47 -6.06 6.46
N ASP A 87 -7.85 -6.95 5.70
CA ASP A 87 -8.22 -8.37 5.66
C ASP A 87 -7.65 -9.09 6.89
N LEU A 88 -8.37 -8.99 8.00
CA LEU A 88 -7.96 -9.56 9.29
C LEU A 88 -8.41 -11.01 9.49
N LYS A 89 -9.18 -11.56 8.56
CA LYS A 89 -9.61 -12.96 8.59
C LYS A 89 -8.81 -13.76 7.60
N ILE A 90 -7.93 -14.60 8.12
CA ILE A 90 -7.04 -15.41 7.29
C ILE A 90 -6.99 -16.85 7.79
N PRO A 91 -6.67 -17.84 6.93
CA PRO A 91 -6.28 -19.17 7.36
C PRO A 91 -5.00 -19.14 8.20
N TRP A 92 -4.93 -19.98 9.21
CA TRP A 92 -3.72 -20.16 10.00
C TRP A 92 -3.02 -21.47 9.64
N TYR A 93 -1.79 -21.32 9.17
CA TYR A 93 -0.97 -22.44 8.73
C TYR A 93 0.17 -22.72 9.69
N GLY A 94 0.36 -23.98 10.02
CA GLY A 94 1.58 -24.48 10.65
C GLY A 94 2.69 -24.65 9.62
N THR A 95 3.82 -24.02 9.86
CA THR A 95 4.90 -23.88 8.89
C THR A 95 6.06 -24.81 9.15
N GLY A 96 6.87 -25.08 8.12
CA GLY A 96 8.03 -26.00 8.18
C GLY A 96 9.35 -25.28 8.49
N GLU A 97 10.39 -26.07 8.71
CA GLU A 97 11.77 -25.57 8.74
C GLU A 97 12.16 -25.04 7.35
N GLY A 98 12.92 -23.95 7.31
CA GLY A 98 13.32 -23.28 6.04
C GLY A 98 12.38 -22.18 5.59
N GLN A 99 11.32 -21.92 6.33
CA GLN A 99 10.45 -20.79 6.08
C GLN A 99 10.97 -19.53 6.81
N LYS A 100 10.89 -18.39 6.15
CA LYS A 100 11.13 -17.06 6.74
C LYS A 100 9.86 -16.24 6.63
N SER A 101 9.28 -15.86 7.75
CA SER A 101 8.13 -14.95 7.81
C SER A 101 8.61 -13.50 7.79
N TYR A 102 7.92 -12.66 7.03
CA TYR A 102 8.17 -11.22 6.92
C TYR A 102 7.05 -10.41 7.56
N MET A 103 5.84 -10.93 7.51
CA MET A 103 4.66 -10.32 8.10
C MET A 103 3.81 -11.39 8.75
N VAL A 104 3.36 -11.13 9.98
CA VAL A 104 2.55 -12.05 10.75
C VAL A 104 1.34 -11.36 11.36
N GLY A 105 0.27 -12.12 11.55
CA GLY A 105 -0.87 -11.70 12.35
C GLY A 105 -0.56 -11.81 13.84
N ILE A 106 -1.08 -10.90 14.63
CA ILE A 106 -1.01 -10.95 16.10
C ILE A 106 -2.30 -11.58 16.61
N LEU A 107 -2.16 -12.54 17.52
CA LEU A 107 -3.26 -13.11 18.30
C LEU A 107 -2.97 -12.85 19.77
N SER A 108 -3.95 -12.29 20.49
CA SER A 108 -3.79 -11.90 21.89
C SER A 108 -3.59 -13.09 22.84
N ASP A 109 -4.06 -14.26 22.46
CA ASP A 109 -3.94 -15.51 23.19
C ASP A 109 -2.64 -16.29 22.89
N VAL A 110 -1.87 -15.85 21.88
CA VAL A 110 -0.62 -16.47 21.47
C VAL A 110 0.55 -15.55 21.80
N ARG A 111 1.54 -16.06 22.55
CA ARG A 111 2.72 -15.25 22.90
C ARG A 111 3.46 -14.78 21.64
N PRO A 112 3.84 -13.48 21.55
CA PRO A 112 4.50 -12.92 20.37
C PRO A 112 5.81 -13.65 20.00
N ASP A 113 6.55 -14.09 20.99
CA ASP A 113 7.86 -14.75 20.87
C ASP A 113 7.77 -16.29 20.67
N SER A 114 6.57 -16.83 20.57
CA SER A 114 6.37 -18.29 20.41
C SER A 114 6.75 -18.82 19.03
N GLY A 115 6.94 -17.93 18.03
CA GLY A 115 7.13 -18.32 16.63
C GLY A 115 5.88 -18.97 16.01
N ARG A 116 4.73 -18.90 16.68
CA ARG A 116 3.48 -19.55 16.29
C ARG A 116 2.44 -18.60 15.74
N GLN A 117 2.77 -17.33 15.51
CA GLN A 117 1.84 -16.37 14.95
C GLN A 117 1.43 -16.74 13.52
N PRO A 118 0.17 -16.50 13.10
CA PRO A 118 -0.28 -16.75 11.74
C PRO A 118 0.57 -15.99 10.72
N ALA A 119 1.20 -16.68 9.79
CA ALA A 119 1.99 -16.04 8.75
C ALA A 119 1.07 -15.37 7.71
N ILE A 120 1.36 -14.11 7.39
CA ILE A 120 0.70 -13.32 6.35
C ILE A 120 1.57 -13.29 5.09
N ILE A 121 2.83 -12.91 5.22
CA ILE A 121 3.80 -12.93 4.12
C ILE A 121 5.00 -13.76 4.58
N TRP A 122 5.30 -14.79 3.81
CA TRP A 122 6.47 -15.62 4.09
C TRP A 122 7.13 -16.13 2.81
N ARG A 123 8.36 -16.56 2.95
CA ARG A 123 9.15 -17.23 1.92
C ARG A 123 9.42 -18.66 2.34
N ASN A 124 9.09 -19.59 1.47
CA ASN A 124 9.54 -20.98 1.56
C ASN A 124 10.82 -21.15 0.72
N GLY A 125 11.91 -21.57 1.34
CA GLY A 125 13.16 -21.89 0.65
C GLY A 125 13.09 -23.28 0.03
N LEU A 126 13.34 -23.36 -1.26
CA LEU A 126 13.61 -24.59 -1.99
C LEU A 126 15.11 -24.67 -2.28
N GLU A 127 15.58 -25.81 -2.77
CA GLU A 127 17.02 -26.05 -3.01
C GLU A 127 17.64 -24.98 -3.91
N ASN A 128 16.97 -24.59 -4.99
CA ASN A 128 17.48 -23.64 -5.98
C ASN A 128 16.60 -22.41 -6.21
N ALA A 129 15.50 -22.27 -5.47
CA ALA A 129 14.53 -21.20 -5.62
C ALA A 129 13.87 -20.84 -4.30
N CYS A 130 13.09 -19.80 -4.32
CA CYS A 130 12.18 -19.48 -3.23
C CYS A 130 10.75 -19.26 -3.74
N VAL A 131 9.79 -19.54 -2.86
CA VAL A 131 8.37 -19.30 -3.11
C VAL A 131 7.86 -18.33 -2.07
N PHE A 132 7.46 -17.14 -2.50
CA PHE A 132 6.77 -16.18 -1.66
C PHE A 132 5.27 -16.48 -1.65
N CYS A 133 4.71 -16.50 -0.47
CA CYS A 133 3.30 -16.74 -0.23
C CYS A 133 2.69 -15.53 0.47
N ILE A 134 1.52 -15.11 0.02
CA ILE A 134 0.74 -14.04 0.60
C ILE A 134 -0.63 -14.59 1.00
N ASN A 135 -0.89 -14.56 2.29
CA ASN A 135 -2.12 -15.02 2.91
C ASN A 135 -3.04 -13.83 3.15
N GLY A 136 -3.91 -13.55 2.18
CA GLY A 136 -4.79 -12.38 2.16
C GLY A 136 -4.65 -11.52 0.90
N ASN A 137 -5.30 -10.37 0.90
CA ASN A 137 -5.47 -9.52 -0.29
C ASN A 137 -4.48 -8.33 -0.36
N TYR A 138 -3.31 -8.46 0.22
CA TYR A 138 -2.34 -7.37 0.41
C TYR A 138 -1.71 -6.79 -0.88
N LEU A 139 -1.90 -7.43 -2.03
CA LEU A 139 -1.43 -6.90 -3.32
C LEU A 139 -2.51 -6.20 -4.15
N LYS A 140 -3.73 -6.05 -3.65
CA LYS A 140 -4.83 -5.43 -4.42
C LYS A 140 -4.69 -3.91 -4.53
N ASP A 141 -4.09 -3.26 -3.55
CA ASP A 141 -3.97 -1.82 -3.46
C ASP A 141 -2.59 -1.32 -3.90
N ASN A 142 -2.43 -0.01 -3.99
CA ASN A 142 -1.16 0.62 -4.36
C ASN A 142 0.00 0.26 -3.41
N SER A 143 -0.29 -0.05 -2.15
CA SER A 143 0.69 -0.58 -1.18
C SER A 143 1.29 -1.92 -1.62
N GLY A 144 0.56 -2.70 -2.41
CA GLY A 144 1.01 -3.97 -2.97
C GLY A 144 2.25 -3.84 -3.87
N ILE A 145 2.48 -2.69 -4.48
CA ILE A 145 3.68 -2.44 -5.31
C ILE A 145 4.93 -2.51 -4.43
N GLY A 146 4.91 -1.86 -3.26
CA GLY A 146 6.04 -1.91 -2.33
C GLY A 146 6.28 -3.31 -1.77
N ILE A 147 5.20 -4.06 -1.46
CA ILE A 147 5.31 -5.46 -1.01
C ILE A 147 5.94 -6.34 -2.11
N LEU A 148 5.52 -6.15 -3.35
CA LEU A 148 6.08 -6.89 -4.49
C LEU A 148 7.56 -6.57 -4.69
N ASP A 149 7.95 -5.31 -4.62
CA ASP A 149 9.34 -4.85 -4.72
C ASP A 149 10.21 -5.47 -3.63
N ALA A 150 9.76 -5.45 -2.38
CA ALA A 150 10.46 -6.08 -1.27
C ALA A 150 10.63 -7.61 -1.43
N MET A 151 9.63 -8.31 -1.98
CA MET A 151 9.75 -9.73 -2.28
C MET A 151 10.73 -10.00 -3.41
N MET A 152 10.79 -9.13 -4.41
CA MET A 152 11.77 -9.22 -5.49
C MET A 152 13.18 -8.99 -4.95
N ALA A 153 13.39 -7.99 -4.10
CA ALA A 153 14.65 -7.73 -3.43
C ALA A 153 15.17 -8.95 -2.66
N GLU A 154 14.29 -9.59 -1.91
CA GLU A 154 14.62 -10.80 -1.15
C GLU A 154 14.84 -12.05 -2.02
N SER A 155 14.42 -12.03 -3.29
CA SER A 155 14.53 -13.17 -4.22
C SER A 155 15.88 -13.25 -4.92
N TYR A 156 16.64 -12.15 -4.95
CA TYR A 156 17.92 -12.06 -5.67
C TYR A 156 19.10 -11.85 -4.72
N SER A 157 20.27 -12.34 -5.12
CA SER A 157 21.52 -12.17 -4.35
C SER A 157 22.03 -10.73 -4.36
N PHE A 158 21.57 -9.93 -5.28
CA PHE A 158 21.85 -8.49 -5.38
C PHE A 158 20.67 -7.78 -6.04
N GLU A 159 20.46 -6.57 -5.64
CA GLU A 159 19.43 -5.69 -6.19
C GLU A 159 20.06 -4.32 -6.47
N ILE A 160 19.64 -3.68 -7.56
CA ILE A 160 19.98 -2.29 -7.84
C ILE A 160 18.78 -1.45 -7.39
N TYR A 161 18.96 -0.76 -6.28
CA TYR A 161 17.98 0.18 -5.78
C TYR A 161 18.57 1.61 -5.79
N PRO A 162 17.73 2.64 -5.90
CA PRO A 162 18.23 4.01 -5.83
C PRO A 162 18.81 4.27 -4.44
N VAL A 163 20.06 4.73 -4.39
CA VAL A 163 20.76 5.07 -3.13
C VAL A 163 20.15 6.28 -2.45
N ILE A 164 19.37 7.09 -3.19
CA ILE A 164 18.65 8.22 -2.65
C ILE A 164 17.30 7.71 -2.15
N ASN A 165 17.22 7.47 -0.86
CA ASN A 165 15.96 7.22 -0.17
C ASN A 165 15.24 8.55 0.06
N ALA A 166 14.77 9.18 -1.04
CA ALA A 166 14.04 10.43 -0.98
C ALA A 166 12.55 10.15 -1.08
N GLN A 167 11.82 10.45 -0.02
CA GLN A 167 10.37 10.51 -0.05
C GLN A 167 9.95 11.91 -0.42
N ASN A 168 9.17 12.06 -1.47
CA ASN A 168 8.60 13.33 -1.87
C ASN A 168 7.07 13.22 -1.81
N LEU A 169 6.45 14.06 -1.00
CA LEU A 169 4.99 14.16 -0.94
C LEU A 169 4.54 15.15 -2.01
N VAL A 170 4.01 14.62 -3.12
CA VAL A 170 3.51 15.44 -4.22
C VAL A 170 2.01 15.65 -4.09
N ILE A 171 1.59 16.90 -4.00
CA ILE A 171 0.19 17.29 -3.97
C ILE A 171 -0.17 17.86 -5.34
N ALA A 172 -0.95 17.10 -6.11
CA ALA A 172 -1.47 17.56 -7.38
C ALA A 172 -2.63 18.55 -7.17
N ASN A 173 -2.77 19.47 -8.12
CA ASN A 173 -3.87 20.45 -8.15
C ASN A 173 -3.96 21.31 -6.85
N TYR A 174 -2.83 21.68 -6.30
CA TYR A 174 -2.76 22.59 -5.17
C TYR A 174 -3.16 24.01 -5.57
N PRO A 175 -3.93 24.75 -4.78
CA PRO A 175 -4.63 24.38 -3.55
C PRO A 175 -6.06 23.88 -3.77
N GLY A 176 -6.40 23.43 -4.97
CA GLY A 176 -7.72 22.92 -5.30
C GLY A 176 -8.75 24.04 -5.54
N PHE A 177 -8.44 24.98 -6.41
CA PHE A 177 -9.36 26.06 -6.80
C PHE A 177 -10.54 25.58 -7.65
N ALA A 178 -10.53 24.31 -8.07
CA ALA A 178 -11.61 23.76 -8.87
C ALA A 178 -12.97 23.90 -8.16
N SER A 179 -13.92 24.46 -8.88
CA SER A 179 -15.31 24.54 -8.46
C SER A 179 -16.06 23.20 -8.58
N GLU A 180 -15.40 22.19 -9.09
CA GLU A 180 -15.95 20.84 -9.19
C GLU A 180 -16.40 20.33 -7.82
N ASN A 181 -17.61 19.89 -7.73
CA ASN A 181 -18.22 19.38 -6.50
C ASN A 181 -18.42 20.40 -5.37
N GLU A 182 -18.37 21.71 -5.59
CA GLU A 182 -18.61 22.73 -4.57
C GLU A 182 -19.94 22.48 -3.83
N ASN A 183 -21.02 22.24 -4.56
CA ASN A 183 -22.33 21.90 -3.98
C ASN A 183 -22.33 20.60 -3.17
N LYS A 184 -21.53 19.63 -3.58
CA LYS A 184 -21.41 18.33 -2.89
C LYS A 184 -20.57 18.47 -1.61
N MET A 185 -19.50 19.25 -1.69
CA MET A 185 -18.64 19.55 -0.53
C MET A 185 -19.41 20.32 0.53
N GLU A 186 -20.14 21.35 0.15
CA GLU A 186 -20.97 22.15 1.06
C GLU A 186 -22.07 21.31 1.70
N LYS A 187 -22.68 20.40 0.95
CA LYS A 187 -23.70 19.49 1.45
C LYS A 187 -23.16 18.46 2.45
N ILE A 188 -21.96 17.95 2.24
CA ILE A 188 -21.35 16.90 3.11
C ILE A 188 -20.65 17.51 4.31
N TYR A 189 -19.90 18.58 4.10
CA TYR A 189 -19.01 19.15 5.14
C TYR A 189 -19.51 20.48 5.69
N SER A 190 -20.60 21.03 5.17
CA SER A 190 -21.13 22.36 5.53
C SER A 190 -20.10 23.50 5.41
N GLN A 191 -19.13 23.32 4.52
CA GLN A 191 -18.03 24.23 4.28
C GLN A 191 -17.69 24.28 2.79
N SER A 192 -17.19 25.43 2.33
CA SER A 192 -16.65 25.54 0.97
C SER A 192 -15.34 24.73 0.86
N GLN A 193 -15.02 24.30 -0.37
CA GLN A 193 -13.77 23.60 -0.65
C GLN A 193 -12.53 24.38 -0.18
N LYS A 194 -12.53 25.72 -0.38
CA LYS A 194 -11.46 26.61 0.08
C LYS A 194 -11.30 26.62 1.61
N ALA A 195 -12.43 26.67 2.33
CA ALA A 195 -12.41 26.62 3.80
C ALA A 195 -11.90 25.26 4.29
N LEU A 196 -12.41 24.18 3.72
CA LEU A 196 -11.99 22.81 4.04
C LEU A 196 -10.50 22.61 3.80
N PHE A 197 -9.98 23.10 2.66
CA PHE A 197 -8.57 23.00 2.36
C PHE A 197 -7.73 23.75 3.40
N ARG A 198 -8.07 25.01 3.68
CA ARG A 198 -7.31 25.86 4.59
C ARG A 198 -7.34 25.38 6.04
N GLU A 199 -8.50 24.90 6.49
CA GLU A 199 -8.74 24.63 7.92
C GLU A 199 -8.47 23.17 8.31
N ILE A 200 -8.59 22.26 7.39
CA ILE A 200 -8.46 20.82 7.66
C ILE A 200 -7.33 20.18 6.82
N ILE A 201 -7.40 20.31 5.48
CA ILE A 201 -6.50 19.55 4.61
C ILE A 201 -5.06 20.04 4.76
N TRP A 202 -4.83 21.35 4.63
CA TRP A 202 -3.49 21.91 4.71
C TRP A 202 -2.80 21.64 6.06
N PRO A 203 -3.41 21.90 7.21
CA PRO A 203 -2.80 21.55 8.50
C PRO A 203 -2.50 20.06 8.66
N SER A 204 -3.37 19.20 8.11
CA SER A 204 -3.16 17.75 8.14
C SER A 204 -1.97 17.33 7.28
N LEU A 205 -1.81 17.91 6.09
CA LEU A 205 -0.65 17.66 5.21
C LEU A 205 0.66 18.10 5.85
N VAL A 206 0.68 19.29 6.46
CA VAL A 206 1.85 19.79 7.19
C VAL A 206 2.19 18.89 8.39
N ALA A 207 1.18 18.39 9.10
CA ALA A 207 1.40 17.47 10.21
C ALA A 207 1.99 16.12 9.74
N ILE A 208 1.54 15.61 8.61
CA ILE A 208 2.09 14.40 8.00
C ILE A 208 3.53 14.64 7.55
N GLU A 209 3.78 15.71 6.80
CA GLU A 209 5.11 16.09 6.31
C GLU A 209 6.12 16.14 7.46
N ARG A 210 5.79 16.84 8.55
CA ARG A 210 6.65 16.95 9.73
C ARG A 210 6.85 15.61 10.45
N LYS A 211 5.83 14.75 10.45
CA LYS A 211 5.91 13.44 11.12
C LYS A 211 6.84 12.47 10.39
N ILE A 212 6.85 12.50 9.07
CA ILE A 212 7.63 11.56 8.24
C ILE A 212 8.90 12.19 7.66
N ASP A 213 9.17 13.45 7.97
CA ASP A 213 10.31 14.24 7.45
C ASP A 213 10.40 14.21 5.91
N ALA A 214 9.23 14.24 5.24
CA ALA A 214 9.14 14.21 3.79
C ALA A 214 9.21 15.63 3.21
N LYS A 215 9.71 15.76 1.98
CA LYS A 215 9.62 17.02 1.25
C LYS A 215 8.24 17.17 0.62
N LEU A 216 7.66 18.37 0.81
CA LEU A 216 6.37 18.71 0.24
C LEU A 216 6.55 19.40 -1.11
N THR A 217 6.06 18.80 -2.19
CA THR A 217 6.02 19.42 -3.52
C THR A 217 4.57 19.64 -3.92
N CYS A 218 4.16 20.89 -4.10
CA CYS A 218 2.81 21.26 -4.49
C CYS A 218 2.76 21.67 -5.96
N MET A 219 2.04 20.91 -6.76
CA MET A 219 1.80 21.21 -8.17
C MET A 219 0.64 22.20 -8.27
N MET A 220 0.97 23.47 -8.47
CA MET A 220 0.00 24.56 -8.55
C MET A 220 -0.91 24.42 -9.75
N THR A 221 -2.21 24.50 -9.50
CA THR A 221 -3.23 24.65 -10.52
C THR A 221 -4.04 25.88 -10.18
N PRO A 222 -3.65 27.04 -10.67
CA PRO A 222 -4.33 28.31 -10.37
C PRO A 222 -5.76 28.34 -10.92
N GLN A 223 -6.01 27.59 -11.97
CA GLN A 223 -7.33 27.44 -12.59
C GLN A 223 -7.50 26.00 -13.06
N PHE A 224 -8.62 25.38 -12.76
CA PHE A 224 -8.85 23.97 -13.09
C PHE A 224 -9.17 23.75 -14.56
N ASP A 225 -10.01 24.62 -15.12
CA ASP A 225 -10.28 24.67 -16.55
C ASP A 225 -9.92 26.05 -17.09
N TYR A 226 -8.95 26.11 -17.99
CA TYR A 226 -8.54 27.37 -18.64
C TYR A 226 -9.58 27.90 -19.62
N GLY A 227 -10.63 27.14 -19.89
CA GLY A 227 -11.83 27.58 -20.61
C GLY A 227 -12.86 28.28 -19.72
N ASP A 228 -12.72 28.19 -18.41
CA ASP A 228 -13.61 28.82 -17.44
C ASP A 228 -13.41 30.34 -17.41
N GLU A 229 -14.50 31.09 -17.35
CA GLU A 229 -14.48 32.56 -17.24
C GLU A 229 -13.99 33.08 -15.87
N ASN A 230 -13.96 32.18 -14.88
CA ASN A 230 -13.50 32.51 -13.52
C ASN A 230 -11.98 32.41 -13.41
N GLU A 231 -11.31 33.51 -13.60
CA GLU A 231 -9.86 33.60 -13.37
C GLU A 231 -9.53 33.56 -11.86
N PRO A 232 -8.45 32.86 -11.47
CA PRO A 232 -8.00 32.87 -10.07
C PRO A 232 -7.56 34.29 -9.68
N ARG A 233 -7.88 34.68 -8.47
CA ARG A 233 -7.46 35.96 -7.94
C ARG A 233 -5.99 35.92 -7.57
N GLU A 234 -5.18 36.84 -8.08
CA GLU A 234 -3.74 36.92 -7.80
C GLU A 234 -3.42 36.87 -6.29
N GLY A 235 -4.22 37.55 -5.47
CA GLY A 235 -4.06 37.55 -4.02
C GLY A 235 -4.26 36.18 -3.38
N GLU A 236 -5.14 35.35 -3.92
CA GLU A 236 -5.34 33.97 -3.43
C GLU A 236 -4.14 33.09 -3.80
N VAL A 237 -3.66 33.18 -5.03
CA VAL A 237 -2.47 32.45 -5.48
C VAL A 237 -1.26 32.83 -4.62
N ALA A 238 -1.04 34.12 -4.42
CA ALA A 238 0.05 34.63 -3.58
C ALA A 238 -0.05 34.13 -2.13
N TYR A 239 -1.26 34.09 -1.57
CA TYR A 239 -1.48 33.58 -0.22
C TYR A 239 -1.08 32.09 -0.09
N TYR A 240 -1.51 31.23 -1.01
CA TYR A 240 -1.20 29.81 -0.98
C TYR A 240 0.28 29.52 -1.27
N LEU A 241 0.91 30.28 -2.15
CA LEU A 241 2.36 30.22 -2.35
C LEU A 241 3.12 30.63 -1.09
N LYS A 242 2.62 31.61 -0.35
CA LYS A 242 3.22 32.02 0.93
C LYS A 242 3.12 30.89 1.97
N LEU A 243 1.95 30.24 2.10
CA LEU A 243 1.78 29.10 3.01
C LEU A 243 2.77 27.97 2.69
N LEU A 244 2.92 27.65 1.42
CA LEU A 244 3.86 26.61 0.98
C LEU A 244 5.30 26.98 1.31
N LYS A 245 5.68 28.23 1.10
CA LYS A 245 7.02 28.72 1.40
C LYS A 245 7.33 28.73 2.90
N GLU A 246 6.35 29.00 3.75
CA GLU A 246 6.49 28.93 5.22
C GLU A 246 6.83 27.52 5.71
N GLU A 247 6.41 26.48 5.02
CA GLU A 247 6.73 25.07 5.29
C GLU A 247 7.93 24.56 4.46
N TYR A 248 8.71 25.43 3.84
CA TYR A 248 9.85 25.06 2.98
C TYR A 248 9.49 24.12 1.82
N GLY A 249 8.23 24.09 1.43
CA GLY A 249 7.75 23.28 0.33
C GLY A 249 8.15 23.85 -1.04
N GLU A 250 8.16 22.97 -2.03
CA GLU A 250 8.47 23.29 -3.41
C GLU A 250 7.18 23.51 -4.22
N ALA A 251 7.17 24.49 -5.10
CA ALA A 251 6.07 24.74 -6.02
C ALA A 251 6.42 24.25 -7.43
N GLY A 252 5.53 23.46 -8.01
CA GLY A 252 5.54 23.12 -9.43
C GLY A 252 4.28 23.63 -10.12
N LEU A 253 4.20 23.51 -11.43
CA LEU A 253 3.00 23.82 -12.21
C LEU A 253 2.31 22.53 -12.65
N SER A 254 1.01 22.44 -12.36
CA SER A 254 0.16 21.36 -12.86
C SER A 254 -0.65 21.84 -14.07
N SER A 255 -0.85 20.98 -15.05
CA SER A 255 -1.65 21.34 -16.23
C SER A 255 -3.12 21.58 -15.91
N GLY A 256 -3.68 20.92 -14.90
CA GLY A 256 -5.07 21.15 -14.41
C GLY A 256 -6.19 21.12 -15.42
N ASN A 257 -5.91 20.76 -16.66
CA ASN A 257 -6.86 20.87 -17.75
C ASN A 257 -7.57 19.53 -18.00
N VAL A 258 -8.87 19.54 -17.80
CA VAL A 258 -9.73 18.35 -18.02
C VAL A 258 -9.98 18.12 -19.52
N SER A 259 -9.96 19.17 -20.34
CA SER A 259 -10.31 19.08 -21.78
C SER A 259 -9.13 18.82 -22.73
N GLY A 260 -7.91 18.77 -22.22
CA GLY A 260 -6.71 18.37 -22.97
C GLY A 260 -6.24 19.30 -24.12
N THR A 261 -7.03 20.31 -24.48
CA THR A 261 -6.77 21.15 -25.65
C THR A 261 -6.43 22.61 -25.34
N GLY A 262 -6.62 23.04 -24.09
CA GLY A 262 -6.55 24.46 -23.76
C GLY A 262 -5.17 25.01 -23.43
N LEU A 263 -4.21 24.16 -23.06
CA LEU A 263 -2.93 24.64 -22.54
C LEU A 263 -1.99 25.16 -23.61
N SER A 264 -1.98 24.53 -24.79
CA SER A 264 -1.09 24.92 -25.88
C SER A 264 -1.48 26.27 -26.50
N GLU A 265 -2.78 26.58 -26.65
CA GLU A 265 -3.24 27.82 -27.26
C GLU A 265 -3.08 29.07 -26.36
N LYS A 266 -3.12 28.89 -25.03
CA LYS A 266 -2.97 30.02 -24.10
C LYS A 266 -1.53 30.29 -23.63
N MET A 267 -0.63 29.31 -23.74
CA MET A 267 0.78 29.51 -23.49
C MET A 267 1.54 30.14 -24.66
N GLU A 268 0.95 30.16 -25.86
CA GLU A 268 1.52 30.81 -27.02
C GLU A 268 1.12 32.30 -27.15
N LYS A 269 0.30 32.83 -26.28
CA LYS A 269 -0.06 34.24 -26.15
C LYS A 269 0.55 34.87 -24.91
#